data_bbe9e1159f3706c4f86484f1bb7e2e37
#
_entry.id   bbe9e1159f3706c4f86484f1bb7e2e37
#
_cell.length_a   1.000
_cell.length_b   1.000
_cell.length_c   1.000
_cell.angle_alpha   90.00
_cell.angle_beta   90.00
_cell.angle_gamma   90.00
#
_symmetry.space_group_name_H-M   'P 1'
#
loop_
_entity.id
_entity.type
_entity.pdbx_description
1 polymer ?
#
loop_
_entity_poly.entity_id
_entity_poly.type
_entity_poly.pdbx_seq_one_letter_code
_entity_poly.pdbx_strand_id
1 'polypeptide(L)'
;MGPRKSRPLHPTRRRILQTTGGLTALGVLGNSASLPVTADPGTEQWAFETSNIRSSPTVVDGTVFVGSTDDHLYAVDAATGEQEWAFETDRWQSVNSSPTVVDGTVFVGSHDHHLYAVDATTGEKQWAVETGDKVGSSPTVVDGTVFVGSWDTNLYAVDAATGDQEWTFETDDWIQSSPTVVDGTVFVGGGDNYLHAVDATTGEQEWVFETGDSVFSSPTVVNGTVFVGSIDTNLYAVDAATGDQEWIFETADSVLSSPTVVDGTVFVGSNDHHLYAVNAKTGDEQWAVETGEAIYSSPTVADGTVFVGSIDNNLYALSAETGEQQWVVETGSAVFSSPTVVDGTVFVGSADDNLYALAAGVEGSSEGSRVDLGTLGHRGDWQYADQSITYRAESEGTDSVPGFGAGSGITAIGATGYLLKRRVKHDSE
;
A
#
# COMPACT_ATOMS: atom_id res chain seq x y z
N MET A 1 -12.22 42.57 -42.53
CA MET A 1 -11.73 41.20 -42.58
C MET A 1 -10.25 41.24 -42.90
N GLY A 2 -9.39 41.13 -41.88
CA GLY A 2 -7.93 41.09 -42.00
C GLY A 2 -7.41 39.81 -41.37
N PRO A 3 -6.37 39.18 -41.91
CA PRO A 3 -5.91 37.88 -41.48
C PRO A 3 -5.17 37.90 -40.14
N ARG A 4 -5.49 36.95 -39.26
CA ARG A 4 -4.79 36.71 -37.97
C ARG A 4 -3.36 36.23 -38.27
N LYS A 5 -2.38 36.89 -37.66
CA LYS A 5 -0.98 36.47 -37.65
C LYS A 5 -0.79 35.34 -36.62
N SER A 6 -0.28 34.22 -37.09
CA SER A 6 0.22 33.11 -36.28
C SER A 6 1.51 33.53 -35.53
N ARG A 7 1.58 33.22 -34.22
CA ARG A 7 2.79 33.31 -33.40
C ARG A 7 3.66 32.05 -33.60
N PRO A 8 4.97 32.20 -33.71
CA PRO A 8 5.84 31.03 -33.78
C PRO A 8 6.13 30.47 -32.39
N LEU A 9 6.11 29.14 -32.30
CA LEU A 9 6.57 28.33 -31.19
C LEU A 9 8.10 28.43 -31.07
N HIS A 10 8.60 28.72 -29.89
CA HIS A 10 10.04 28.65 -29.58
C HIS A 10 10.37 27.25 -29.02
N PRO A 11 11.31 26.51 -29.59
CA PRO A 11 11.82 25.31 -28.96
C PRO A 11 12.97 25.67 -28.00
N THR A 12 12.81 25.41 -26.73
CA THR A 12 13.91 25.51 -25.75
C THR A 12 14.69 24.21 -25.74
N ARG A 13 15.76 24.13 -26.51
CA ARG A 13 16.75 23.06 -26.43
C ARG A 13 17.68 23.33 -25.24
N ARG A 14 17.60 22.53 -24.19
CA ARG A 14 18.69 22.37 -23.20
C ARG A 14 19.80 21.52 -23.82
N ARG A 15 20.99 22.08 -23.89
CA ARG A 15 22.23 21.40 -24.32
C ARG A 15 22.79 20.66 -23.12
N ILE A 16 22.85 19.32 -23.22
CA ILE A 16 23.70 18.50 -22.37
C ILE A 16 25.15 18.71 -22.79
N LEU A 17 26.00 19.16 -21.86
CA LEU A 17 27.46 19.19 -22.06
C LEU A 17 28.01 17.77 -21.81
N GLN A 18 28.35 17.09 -22.88
CA GLN A 18 29.21 15.89 -22.80
C GLN A 18 30.66 16.34 -22.66
N THR A 19 31.27 16.08 -21.51
CA THR A 19 32.73 16.16 -21.33
C THR A 19 33.36 14.83 -21.71
N THR A 20 33.92 14.75 -22.90
CA THR A 20 34.78 13.65 -23.32
C THR A 20 36.15 13.79 -22.65
N GLY A 21 36.42 12.98 -21.63
CA GLY A 21 37.76 12.77 -21.11
C GLY A 21 38.30 11.41 -21.56
N GLY A 22 39.22 11.46 -22.54
CA GLY A 22 39.92 10.25 -22.98
C GLY A 22 40.96 9.80 -21.96
N LEU A 23 40.88 8.52 -21.56
CA LEU A 23 41.95 7.79 -20.86
C LEU A 23 42.28 6.55 -21.70
N THR A 24 43.50 6.54 -22.26
CA THR A 24 44.14 5.36 -22.82
C THR A 24 44.56 4.43 -21.70
N ALA A 25 43.94 3.27 -21.60
CA ALA A 25 44.37 2.20 -20.67
C ALA A 25 45.11 1.10 -21.41
N LEU A 26 46.33 0.83 -20.95
CA LEU A 26 47.09 -0.39 -21.31
C LEU A 26 46.43 -1.60 -20.68
N GLY A 27 46.27 -2.65 -21.45
CA GLY A 27 45.67 -3.90 -21.01
C GLY A 27 46.51 -4.69 -20.02
N VAL A 28 45.81 -5.16 -18.98
CA VAL A 28 46.16 -6.34 -18.19
C VAL A 28 44.94 -7.22 -18.17
N LEU A 29 45.04 -8.42 -18.78
CA LEU A 29 44.02 -9.46 -18.69
C LEU A 29 44.02 -10.03 -17.25
N GLY A 30 43.19 -9.49 -16.42
CA GLY A 30 42.77 -10.06 -15.15
C GLY A 30 41.26 -10.23 -15.17
N ASN A 31 40.80 -11.45 -14.90
CA ASN A 31 39.37 -11.78 -14.75
C ASN A 31 38.88 -11.09 -13.45
N SER A 32 38.57 -9.80 -13.51
CA SER A 32 37.85 -9.10 -12.45
C SER A 32 36.36 -9.26 -12.73
N ALA A 33 35.72 -10.12 -11.95
CA ALA A 33 34.27 -10.02 -11.80
C ALA A 33 33.97 -8.55 -11.46
N SER A 34 33.37 -7.82 -12.37
CA SER A 34 32.81 -6.50 -12.06
C SER A 34 31.74 -6.74 -11.02
N LEU A 35 31.95 -6.22 -9.80
CA LEU A 35 30.86 -6.06 -8.85
C LEU A 35 29.77 -5.25 -9.56
N PRO A 36 28.50 -5.59 -9.40
CA PRO A 36 27.43 -4.75 -9.93
C PRO A 36 27.63 -3.36 -9.35
N VAL A 37 27.72 -2.36 -10.20
CA VAL A 37 27.68 -0.95 -9.78
C VAL A 37 26.23 -0.73 -9.34
N THR A 38 26.00 -0.76 -8.04
CA THR A 38 24.71 -0.31 -7.48
C THR A 38 24.56 1.16 -7.84
N ALA A 39 23.44 1.50 -8.46
CA ALA A 39 23.14 2.91 -8.74
C ALA A 39 23.10 3.70 -7.43
N ASP A 40 23.49 4.99 -7.46
CA ASP A 40 23.36 5.84 -6.27
C ASP A 40 21.88 5.90 -5.84
N PRO A 41 21.60 5.88 -4.53
CA PRO A 41 20.23 5.97 -4.00
C PRO A 41 19.46 7.16 -4.56
N GLY A 42 18.19 6.96 -4.89
CA GLY A 42 17.34 7.98 -5.52
C GLY A 42 17.60 8.22 -7.01
N THR A 43 18.55 7.48 -7.63
CA THR A 43 18.80 7.62 -9.08
C THR A 43 17.64 7.03 -9.87
N GLU A 44 17.09 7.83 -10.81
CA GLU A 44 16.10 7.37 -11.79
C GLU A 44 16.72 6.30 -12.69
N GLN A 45 16.06 5.14 -12.75
CA GLN A 45 16.40 4.05 -13.65
C GLN A 45 15.64 4.19 -14.96
N TRP A 46 14.34 4.50 -14.86
CA TRP A 46 13.47 4.82 -15.97
C TRP A 46 12.24 5.62 -15.48
N ALA A 47 11.55 6.28 -16.40
CA ALA A 47 10.24 6.86 -16.20
C ALA A 47 9.33 6.47 -17.37
N PHE A 48 8.08 6.07 -17.05
CA PHE A 48 7.03 5.76 -18.01
C PHE A 48 6.02 6.91 -18.02
N GLU A 49 5.87 7.59 -19.18
CA GLU A 49 4.97 8.74 -19.36
C GLU A 49 3.54 8.28 -19.71
N THR A 50 2.56 8.76 -18.96
CA THR A 50 1.12 8.50 -19.19
C THR A 50 0.31 9.76 -18.85
N SER A 51 -0.54 9.76 -17.84
CA SER A 51 -1.20 10.91 -17.24
C SER A 51 -1.03 10.86 -15.72
N ASN A 52 -1.65 11.79 -14.98
CA ASN A 52 -1.55 11.84 -13.53
C ASN A 52 -1.77 10.46 -12.89
N ILE A 53 -0.81 9.98 -12.11
CA ILE A 53 -0.87 8.68 -11.44
C ILE A 53 -1.11 8.90 -9.95
N ARG A 54 -2.30 8.48 -9.49
CA ARG A 54 -2.69 8.46 -8.08
C ARG A 54 -2.73 7.06 -7.50
N SER A 55 -2.92 6.07 -8.37
CA SER A 55 -2.84 4.65 -8.07
C SER A 55 -1.45 4.29 -7.54
N SER A 56 -1.38 3.42 -6.55
CA SER A 56 -0.09 2.86 -6.10
C SER A 56 0.30 1.70 -7.00
N PRO A 57 1.58 1.62 -7.43
CA PRO A 57 2.03 0.53 -8.29
C PRO A 57 2.01 -0.81 -7.56
N THR A 58 1.60 -1.87 -8.26
CA THR A 58 1.71 -3.26 -7.82
C THR A 58 2.69 -3.96 -8.72
N VAL A 59 3.66 -4.68 -8.14
CA VAL A 59 4.73 -5.35 -8.90
C VAL A 59 4.67 -6.86 -8.69
N VAL A 60 4.44 -7.59 -9.78
CA VAL A 60 4.34 -9.06 -9.77
C VAL A 60 5.11 -9.61 -10.96
N ASP A 61 5.94 -10.63 -10.74
CA ASP A 61 6.67 -11.37 -11.79
C ASP A 61 7.42 -10.48 -12.81
N GLY A 62 7.96 -9.34 -12.34
CA GLY A 62 8.71 -8.41 -13.17
C GLY A 62 7.85 -7.41 -13.96
N THR A 63 6.54 -7.39 -13.76
CA THR A 63 5.60 -6.43 -14.34
C THR A 63 5.06 -5.47 -13.28
N VAL A 64 5.04 -4.17 -13.56
CA VAL A 64 4.43 -3.12 -12.76
C VAL A 64 3.03 -2.83 -13.29
N PHE A 65 2.01 -2.99 -12.45
CA PHE A 65 0.63 -2.64 -12.77
C PHE A 65 0.27 -1.32 -12.10
N VAL A 66 -0.32 -0.39 -12.85
CA VAL A 66 -0.69 0.93 -12.33
C VAL A 66 -1.90 1.52 -13.07
N GLY A 67 -2.80 2.15 -12.33
CA GLY A 67 -3.92 2.91 -12.89
C GLY A 67 -3.55 4.37 -13.14
N SER A 68 -4.14 4.97 -14.17
CA SER A 68 -3.91 6.36 -14.57
C SER A 68 -5.22 7.15 -14.69
N THR A 69 -5.10 8.48 -14.64
CA THR A 69 -6.26 9.37 -14.86
C THR A 69 -6.63 9.52 -16.33
N ASP A 70 -5.93 8.87 -17.24
CA ASP A 70 -6.26 8.77 -18.67
C ASP A 70 -7.15 7.56 -19.01
N ASP A 71 -7.82 7.01 -18.03
CA ASP A 71 -8.80 5.91 -18.15
C ASP A 71 -8.18 4.53 -18.40
N HIS A 72 -6.87 4.37 -18.17
CA HIS A 72 -6.17 3.11 -18.42
C HIS A 72 -5.60 2.48 -17.15
N LEU A 73 -5.59 1.16 -17.17
CA LEU A 73 -4.70 0.31 -16.37
C LEU A 73 -3.52 -0.09 -17.27
N TYR A 74 -2.31 0.15 -16.81
CA TYR A 74 -1.09 -0.18 -17.53
C TYR A 74 -0.36 -1.35 -16.89
N ALA A 75 0.26 -2.18 -17.75
CA ALA A 75 1.33 -3.11 -17.36
C ALA A 75 2.63 -2.65 -18.03
N VAL A 76 3.66 -2.52 -17.21
CA VAL A 76 4.97 -2.00 -17.62
C VAL A 76 6.06 -2.94 -17.12
N ASP A 77 7.01 -3.30 -17.99
CA ASP A 77 8.17 -4.13 -17.61
C ASP A 77 8.99 -3.41 -16.53
N ALA A 78 9.14 -4.06 -15.38
CA ALA A 78 9.77 -3.47 -14.19
C ALA A 78 11.26 -3.13 -14.37
N ALA A 79 11.95 -3.82 -15.29
CA ALA A 79 13.37 -3.61 -15.52
C ALA A 79 13.65 -2.51 -16.56
N THR A 80 12.76 -2.35 -17.55
CA THR A 80 13.01 -1.47 -18.70
C THR A 80 12.09 -0.24 -18.76
N GLY A 81 10.94 -0.27 -18.10
CA GLY A 81 9.91 0.76 -18.22
C GLY A 81 9.14 0.70 -19.55
N GLU A 82 9.28 -0.36 -20.34
CA GLU A 82 8.54 -0.53 -21.57
C GLU A 82 7.11 -0.99 -21.27
N GLN A 83 6.11 -0.39 -21.93
CA GLN A 83 4.72 -0.83 -21.83
C GLN A 83 4.55 -2.22 -22.42
N GLU A 84 4.00 -3.16 -21.62
CA GLU A 84 3.63 -4.50 -22.10
C GLU A 84 2.23 -4.48 -22.71
N TRP A 85 1.27 -3.90 -21.99
CA TRP A 85 -0.09 -3.69 -22.45
C TRP A 85 -0.76 -2.52 -21.74
N ALA A 86 -1.90 -2.08 -22.26
CA ALA A 86 -2.80 -1.13 -21.64
C ALA A 86 -4.24 -1.61 -21.80
N PHE A 87 -5.01 -1.54 -20.73
CA PHE A 87 -6.44 -1.83 -20.70
C PHE A 87 -7.21 -0.53 -20.52
N GLU A 88 -8.04 -0.14 -21.49
CA GLU A 88 -8.93 1.03 -21.45
C GLU A 88 -10.22 0.66 -20.72
N THR A 89 -10.59 1.41 -19.67
CA THR A 89 -11.86 1.26 -18.96
C THR A 89 -13.01 1.87 -19.75
N ASP A 90 -14.23 1.54 -19.35
CA ASP A 90 -15.41 2.05 -20.07
C ASP A 90 -15.72 3.51 -19.67
N ARG A 91 -15.86 4.51 -20.41
CA ARG A 91 -16.40 5.84 -20.09
C ARG A 91 -15.46 6.95 -19.58
N TRP A 92 -14.27 7.13 -20.08
CA TRP A 92 -13.50 8.37 -19.84
C TRP A 92 -13.46 8.76 -18.34
N GLN A 93 -13.07 7.84 -17.48
CA GLN A 93 -13.04 8.00 -16.02
C GLN A 93 -11.79 7.38 -15.43
N SER A 94 -11.12 8.12 -14.58
CA SER A 94 -9.85 7.77 -13.97
C SER A 94 -9.83 6.39 -13.30
N VAL A 95 -8.70 5.70 -13.42
CA VAL A 95 -8.34 4.51 -12.63
C VAL A 95 -7.46 4.95 -11.47
N ASN A 96 -8.08 5.36 -10.35
CA ASN A 96 -7.37 5.82 -9.15
C ASN A 96 -7.16 4.71 -8.13
N SER A 97 -7.93 3.63 -8.21
CA SER A 97 -7.77 2.40 -7.43
C SER A 97 -6.40 1.79 -7.70
N SER A 98 -5.72 1.30 -6.67
CA SER A 98 -4.48 0.54 -6.84
C SER A 98 -4.80 -0.89 -7.25
N PRO A 99 -4.12 -1.45 -8.27
CA PRO A 99 -4.38 -2.80 -8.73
C PRO A 99 -3.96 -3.84 -7.68
N THR A 100 -4.70 -4.94 -7.59
CA THR A 100 -4.35 -6.13 -6.83
C THR A 100 -4.21 -7.30 -7.79
N VAL A 101 -3.12 -8.08 -7.70
CA VAL A 101 -2.84 -9.19 -8.60
C VAL A 101 -2.82 -10.50 -7.84
N VAL A 102 -3.72 -11.42 -8.22
CA VAL A 102 -3.81 -12.76 -7.62
C VAL A 102 -4.05 -13.77 -8.73
N ASP A 103 -3.31 -14.88 -8.70
CA ASP A 103 -3.46 -16.02 -9.65
C ASP A 103 -3.52 -15.60 -11.13
N GLY A 104 -2.66 -14.63 -11.52
CA GLY A 104 -2.57 -14.14 -12.88
C GLY A 104 -3.73 -13.23 -13.33
N THR A 105 -4.55 -12.75 -12.40
CA THR A 105 -5.63 -11.80 -12.63
C THR A 105 -5.35 -10.49 -11.89
N VAL A 106 -5.49 -9.37 -12.58
CA VAL A 106 -5.42 -8.02 -12.03
C VAL A 106 -6.84 -7.56 -11.71
N PHE A 107 -7.09 -7.22 -10.46
CA PHE A 107 -8.35 -6.62 -10.01
C PHE A 107 -8.15 -5.13 -9.79
N VAL A 108 -9.03 -4.30 -10.33
CA VAL A 108 -8.93 -2.84 -10.22
C VAL A 108 -10.30 -2.16 -10.27
N GLY A 109 -10.50 -1.16 -9.43
CA GLY A 109 -11.68 -0.28 -9.46
C GLY A 109 -11.48 0.91 -10.40
N SER A 110 -12.55 1.41 -10.98
CA SER A 110 -12.55 2.58 -11.83
C SER A 110 -13.65 3.58 -11.43
N HIS A 111 -13.41 4.85 -11.70
CA HIS A 111 -14.41 5.88 -11.54
C HIS A 111 -15.55 5.77 -12.58
N ASP A 112 -15.47 4.85 -13.53
CA ASP A 112 -16.57 4.52 -14.47
C ASP A 112 -17.65 3.62 -13.85
N HIS A 113 -17.56 3.39 -12.54
CA HIS A 113 -18.48 2.61 -11.71
C HIS A 113 -18.31 1.08 -11.87
N HIS A 114 -17.12 0.62 -12.24
CA HIS A 114 -16.86 -0.81 -12.36
C HIS A 114 -15.67 -1.27 -11.53
N LEU A 115 -15.79 -2.49 -11.04
CA LEU A 115 -14.69 -3.34 -10.64
C LEU A 115 -14.36 -4.25 -11.84
N TYR A 116 -13.10 -4.28 -12.25
CA TYR A 116 -12.61 -5.08 -13.36
C TYR A 116 -11.69 -6.21 -12.89
N ALA A 117 -11.79 -7.36 -13.60
CA ALA A 117 -10.78 -8.40 -13.59
C ALA A 117 -10.18 -8.50 -14.99
N VAL A 118 -8.85 -8.40 -15.05
CA VAL A 118 -8.08 -8.35 -16.29
C VAL A 118 -6.97 -9.40 -16.21
N ASP A 119 -6.76 -10.15 -17.29
CA ASP A 119 -5.65 -11.12 -17.38
C ASP A 119 -4.31 -10.39 -17.28
N ALA A 120 -3.48 -10.76 -16.30
CA ALA A 120 -2.23 -10.06 -15.99
C ALA A 120 -1.21 -10.14 -17.14
N THR A 121 -1.26 -11.18 -17.98
CA THR A 121 -0.32 -11.37 -19.07
C THR A 121 -0.74 -10.66 -20.35
N THR A 122 -2.04 -10.65 -20.63
CA THR A 122 -2.55 -10.22 -21.95
C THR A 122 -3.25 -8.85 -21.91
N GLY A 123 -3.70 -8.39 -20.73
CA GLY A 123 -4.53 -7.21 -20.59
C GLY A 123 -5.97 -7.42 -21.07
N GLU A 124 -6.40 -8.67 -21.33
CA GLU A 124 -7.78 -8.96 -21.75
C GLU A 124 -8.73 -8.97 -20.55
N LYS A 125 -9.86 -8.26 -20.68
CA LYS A 125 -10.92 -8.27 -19.66
C LYS A 125 -11.50 -9.67 -19.49
N GLN A 126 -11.47 -10.19 -18.27
CA GLN A 126 -12.11 -11.46 -17.91
C GLN A 126 -13.58 -11.21 -17.55
N TRP A 127 -13.83 -10.27 -16.65
CA TRP A 127 -15.15 -9.84 -16.25
C TRP A 127 -15.17 -8.39 -15.76
N ALA A 128 -16.35 -7.82 -15.57
CA ALA A 128 -16.55 -6.53 -14.91
C ALA A 128 -17.88 -6.56 -14.13
N VAL A 129 -17.88 -5.93 -12.96
CA VAL A 129 -19.05 -5.76 -12.09
C VAL A 129 -19.38 -4.28 -12.02
N GLU A 130 -20.61 -3.91 -12.41
CA GLU A 130 -21.12 -2.53 -12.30
C GLU A 130 -21.58 -2.25 -10.87
N THR A 131 -21.10 -1.18 -10.27
CA THR A 131 -21.54 -0.61 -8.99
C THR A 131 -22.43 0.61 -9.23
N GLY A 132 -23.06 1.13 -8.18
CA GLY A 132 -23.96 2.29 -8.31
C GLY A 132 -23.22 3.62 -8.51
N ASP A 133 -21.94 3.73 -8.12
CA ASP A 133 -21.09 4.91 -8.28
C ASP A 133 -19.62 4.48 -8.39
N LYS A 134 -18.69 5.41 -8.35
CA LYS A 134 -17.24 5.23 -8.51
C LYS A 134 -16.65 4.17 -7.57
N VAL A 135 -15.71 3.40 -8.09
CA VAL A 135 -14.89 2.48 -7.32
C VAL A 135 -13.48 3.09 -7.15
N GLY A 136 -13.32 3.90 -6.08
CA GLY A 136 -12.03 4.53 -5.74
C GLY A 136 -11.20 3.70 -4.76
N SER A 137 -11.84 2.81 -4.02
CA SER A 137 -11.24 1.81 -3.13
C SER A 137 -10.38 0.82 -3.93
N SER A 138 -9.26 0.38 -3.36
CA SER A 138 -8.44 -0.69 -3.96
C SER A 138 -8.97 -2.05 -3.54
N PRO A 139 -9.10 -3.02 -4.47
CA PRO A 139 -9.61 -4.35 -4.17
C PRO A 139 -8.66 -5.12 -3.26
N THR A 140 -9.20 -5.92 -2.35
CA THR A 140 -8.48 -6.93 -1.57
C THR A 140 -9.04 -8.30 -1.91
N VAL A 141 -8.18 -9.29 -2.16
CA VAL A 141 -8.60 -10.64 -2.56
C VAL A 141 -8.17 -11.65 -1.51
N VAL A 142 -9.13 -12.38 -0.95
CA VAL A 142 -8.89 -13.42 0.07
C VAL A 142 -9.77 -14.61 -0.22
N ASP A 143 -9.20 -15.83 -0.20
CA ASP A 143 -9.93 -17.10 -0.36
C ASP A 143 -10.87 -17.16 -1.58
N GLY A 144 -10.47 -16.48 -2.68
CA GLY A 144 -11.24 -16.44 -3.93
C GLY A 144 -12.38 -15.41 -3.96
N THR A 145 -12.49 -14.55 -2.95
CA THR A 145 -13.44 -13.44 -2.89
C THR A 145 -12.71 -12.09 -3.01
N VAL A 146 -13.19 -11.21 -3.87
CA VAL A 146 -12.73 -9.82 -4.02
C VAL A 146 -13.60 -8.91 -3.17
N PHE A 147 -12.99 -8.16 -2.26
CA PHE A 147 -13.66 -7.14 -1.45
C PHE A 147 -13.30 -5.76 -1.96
N VAL A 148 -14.29 -4.89 -2.15
CA VAL A 148 -14.06 -3.52 -2.63
C VAL A 148 -15.17 -2.57 -2.17
N GLY A 149 -14.78 -1.35 -1.78
CA GLY A 149 -15.71 -0.27 -1.44
C GLY A 149 -16.09 0.57 -2.67
N SER A 150 -17.29 1.14 -2.65
CA SER A 150 -17.77 2.06 -3.70
C SER A 150 -18.33 3.35 -3.09
N TRP A 151 -18.38 4.40 -3.90
CA TRP A 151 -19.03 5.66 -3.52
C TRP A 151 -20.56 5.56 -3.49
N ASP A 152 -21.12 4.44 -3.93
CA ASP A 152 -22.55 4.13 -3.80
C ASP A 152 -22.95 3.63 -2.41
N THR A 153 -22.05 3.79 -1.42
CA THR A 153 -22.21 3.42 0.00
C THR A 153 -22.09 1.93 0.29
N ASN A 154 -21.74 1.09 -0.71
CA ASN A 154 -21.64 -0.36 -0.49
C ASN A 154 -20.21 -0.86 -0.47
N LEU A 155 -19.95 -1.80 0.44
CA LEU A 155 -18.86 -2.75 0.38
C LEU A 155 -19.36 -3.99 -0.36
N TYR A 156 -18.66 -4.38 -1.40
CA TYR A 156 -18.98 -5.54 -2.24
C TYR A 156 -18.06 -6.70 -1.93
N ALA A 157 -18.61 -7.91 -1.89
CA ALA A 157 -17.89 -9.17 -1.99
C ALA A 157 -18.27 -9.86 -3.30
N VAL A 158 -17.28 -10.22 -4.09
CA VAL A 158 -17.43 -10.72 -5.45
C VAL A 158 -16.57 -11.96 -5.64
N ASP A 159 -17.09 -13.04 -6.22
CA ASP A 159 -16.30 -14.21 -6.60
C ASP A 159 -15.22 -13.82 -7.60
N ALA A 160 -13.96 -14.07 -7.25
CA ALA A 160 -12.79 -13.62 -8.03
C ALA A 160 -12.72 -14.27 -9.43
N ALA A 161 -13.25 -15.50 -9.59
CA ALA A 161 -13.18 -16.23 -10.85
C ALA A 161 -14.30 -15.86 -11.82
N THR A 162 -15.49 -15.52 -11.30
CA THR A 162 -16.69 -15.34 -12.14
C THR A 162 -17.20 -13.90 -12.21
N GLY A 163 -16.88 -13.08 -11.21
CA GLY A 163 -17.47 -11.74 -11.05
C GLY A 163 -18.90 -11.77 -10.48
N ASP A 164 -19.38 -12.91 -10.00
CA ASP A 164 -20.69 -12.99 -9.37
C ASP A 164 -20.65 -12.32 -7.99
N GLN A 165 -21.60 -11.42 -7.72
CA GLN A 165 -21.73 -10.81 -6.41
C GLN A 165 -22.17 -11.84 -5.38
N GLU A 166 -21.41 -11.99 -4.29
CA GLU A 166 -21.74 -12.91 -3.18
C GLU A 166 -22.65 -12.20 -2.16
N TRP A 167 -22.23 -11.00 -1.72
CA TRP A 167 -23.01 -10.15 -0.83
C TRP A 167 -22.61 -8.69 -0.96
N THR A 168 -23.40 -7.79 -0.36
CA THR A 168 -23.09 -6.38 -0.13
C THR A 168 -23.38 -5.99 1.30
N PHE A 169 -22.58 -5.06 1.84
CA PHE A 169 -22.81 -4.41 3.11
C PHE A 169 -22.96 -2.90 2.87
N GLU A 170 -24.10 -2.30 3.28
CA GLU A 170 -24.41 -0.89 3.08
C GLU A 170 -23.98 -0.05 4.29
N THR A 171 -23.24 1.03 4.06
CA THR A 171 -22.91 2.08 5.03
C THR A 171 -23.78 3.31 4.81
N ASP A 172 -23.74 4.27 5.73
CA ASP A 172 -24.56 5.50 5.61
C ASP A 172 -23.96 6.55 4.64
N ASP A 173 -22.68 6.37 4.21
CA ASP A 173 -21.99 7.26 3.26
C ASP A 173 -20.94 6.47 2.47
N TRP A 174 -20.31 7.11 1.46
CA TRP A 174 -19.37 6.51 0.52
C TRP A 174 -18.17 5.82 1.16
N ILE A 175 -17.68 4.75 0.49
CA ILE A 175 -16.52 4.00 0.92
C ILE A 175 -15.34 4.30 -0.01
N GLN A 176 -14.36 5.07 0.50
CA GLN A 176 -13.09 5.37 -0.17
C GLN A 176 -11.96 4.47 0.34
N SER A 177 -12.02 4.08 1.60
CA SER A 177 -11.07 3.18 2.26
C SER A 177 -10.98 1.85 1.53
N SER A 178 -9.78 1.29 1.39
CA SER A 178 -9.60 -0.06 0.87
C SER A 178 -9.82 -1.08 1.98
N PRO A 179 -10.61 -2.15 1.74
CA PRO A 179 -10.86 -3.17 2.75
C PRO A 179 -9.58 -3.93 3.12
N THR A 180 -9.48 -4.33 4.37
CA THR A 180 -8.45 -5.25 4.87
C THR A 180 -9.13 -6.47 5.48
N VAL A 181 -8.69 -7.68 5.13
CA VAL A 181 -9.31 -8.93 5.58
C VAL A 181 -8.34 -9.71 6.45
N VAL A 182 -8.72 -10.00 7.68
CA VAL A 182 -7.91 -10.79 8.62
C VAL A 182 -8.84 -11.71 9.42
N ASP A 183 -8.47 -12.99 9.56
CA ASP A 183 -9.17 -13.99 10.37
C ASP A 183 -10.69 -14.08 10.08
N GLY A 184 -11.08 -13.86 8.82
CA GLY A 184 -12.47 -13.93 8.37
C GLY A 184 -13.29 -12.68 8.62
N THR A 185 -12.68 -11.57 9.07
CA THR A 185 -13.31 -10.26 9.25
C THR A 185 -12.77 -9.27 8.23
N VAL A 186 -13.66 -8.53 7.57
CA VAL A 186 -13.35 -7.41 6.69
C VAL A 186 -13.41 -6.12 7.49
N PHE A 187 -12.32 -5.36 7.52
CA PHE A 187 -12.26 -4.05 8.13
C PHE A 187 -12.28 -2.98 7.05
N VAL A 188 -13.15 -1.97 7.16
CA VAL A 188 -13.27 -0.89 6.18
C VAL A 188 -13.73 0.40 6.83
N GLY A 189 -13.15 1.54 6.41
CA GLY A 189 -13.58 2.86 6.83
C GLY A 189 -14.62 3.45 5.89
N GLY A 190 -15.56 4.23 6.43
CA GLY A 190 -16.61 4.92 5.69
C GLY A 190 -16.56 6.44 5.80
N GLY A 191 -17.21 7.13 4.85
CA GLY A 191 -17.53 8.55 4.94
C GLY A 191 -18.56 8.88 6.04
N ASP A 192 -19.21 7.86 6.55
CA ASP A 192 -20.17 7.90 7.65
C ASP A 192 -19.55 8.05 9.04
N ASN A 193 -18.23 8.25 9.12
CA ASN A 193 -17.44 8.43 10.33
C ASN A 193 -17.22 7.14 11.14
N TYR A 194 -17.36 5.98 10.51
CA TYR A 194 -17.19 4.70 11.18
C TYR A 194 -16.08 3.85 10.54
N LEU A 195 -15.40 3.10 11.41
CA LEU A 195 -14.67 1.89 11.03
C LEU A 195 -15.60 0.70 11.26
N HIS A 196 -15.88 -0.05 10.21
CA HIS A 196 -16.74 -1.22 10.22
C HIS A 196 -15.93 -2.51 10.24
N ALA A 197 -16.37 -3.50 11.01
CA ALA A 197 -15.94 -4.88 10.94
C ALA A 197 -17.11 -5.76 10.49
N VAL A 198 -16.88 -6.51 9.43
CA VAL A 198 -17.93 -7.29 8.72
C VAL A 198 -17.43 -8.71 8.54
N ASP A 199 -18.27 -9.71 8.83
CA ASP A 199 -17.94 -11.12 8.57
C ASP A 199 -17.72 -11.34 7.06
N ALA A 200 -16.55 -11.81 6.69
CA ALA A 200 -16.13 -11.93 5.27
C ALA A 200 -16.98 -12.92 4.48
N THR A 201 -17.63 -13.89 5.13
CA THR A 201 -18.44 -14.92 4.49
C THR A 201 -19.88 -14.49 4.30
N THR A 202 -20.44 -13.76 5.27
CA THR A 202 -21.89 -13.48 5.32
C THR A 202 -22.24 -12.02 4.99
N GLY A 203 -21.29 -11.10 5.11
CA GLY A 203 -21.54 -9.66 5.00
C GLY A 203 -22.29 -9.10 6.21
N GLU A 204 -22.42 -9.84 7.32
CA GLU A 204 -23.05 -9.33 8.54
C GLU A 204 -22.07 -8.49 9.36
N GLN A 205 -22.52 -7.33 9.87
CA GLN A 205 -21.70 -6.50 10.75
C GLN A 205 -21.39 -7.20 12.06
N GLU A 206 -20.11 -7.30 12.42
CA GLU A 206 -19.66 -7.83 13.69
C GLU A 206 -19.62 -6.75 14.77
N TRP A 207 -18.98 -5.62 14.44
CA TRP A 207 -18.94 -4.44 15.28
C TRP A 207 -18.70 -3.17 14.44
N VAL A 208 -18.83 -2.02 15.07
CA VAL A 208 -18.56 -0.70 14.49
C VAL A 208 -17.88 0.18 15.52
N PHE A 209 -16.91 0.99 15.08
CA PHE A 209 -16.20 1.96 15.92
C PHE A 209 -16.42 3.38 15.36
N GLU A 210 -16.93 4.30 16.18
CA GLU A 210 -17.21 5.69 15.81
C GLU A 210 -15.95 6.54 15.97
N THR A 211 -15.56 7.26 14.90
CA THR A 211 -14.55 8.32 14.88
C THR A 211 -15.22 9.70 14.90
N GLY A 212 -14.43 10.77 15.02
CA GLY A 212 -15.00 12.13 15.02
C GLY A 212 -15.36 12.66 13.64
N ASP A 213 -14.85 12.04 12.54
CA ASP A 213 -15.10 12.40 11.14
C ASP A 213 -14.78 11.20 10.24
N SER A 214 -14.92 11.33 8.92
CA SER A 214 -14.77 10.28 7.92
C SER A 214 -13.45 9.50 8.02
N VAL A 215 -13.51 8.20 7.72
CA VAL A 215 -12.39 7.27 7.73
C VAL A 215 -12.04 6.87 6.29
N PHE A 216 -11.12 7.62 5.65
CA PHE A 216 -10.66 7.33 4.27
C PHE A 216 -9.32 6.59 4.22
N SER A 217 -8.57 6.61 5.33
CA SER A 217 -7.42 5.75 5.54
C SER A 217 -7.84 4.28 5.46
N SER A 218 -7.05 3.45 4.81
CA SER A 218 -7.31 2.00 4.79
C SER A 218 -6.81 1.37 6.08
N PRO A 219 -7.62 0.52 6.75
CA PRO A 219 -7.23 -0.14 7.98
C PRO A 219 -6.02 -1.04 7.78
N THR A 220 -5.17 -1.14 8.80
CA THR A 220 -4.07 -2.09 8.87
C THR A 220 -4.21 -2.90 10.15
N VAL A 221 -4.16 -4.23 10.06
CA VAL A 221 -4.37 -5.13 11.20
C VAL A 221 -3.10 -5.87 11.54
N VAL A 222 -2.63 -5.73 12.78
CA VAL A 222 -1.43 -6.42 13.28
C VAL A 222 -1.65 -6.87 14.70
N ASN A 223 -1.41 -8.15 14.98
CA ASN A 223 -1.52 -8.76 16.32
C ASN A 223 -2.87 -8.51 17.02
N GLY A 224 -3.96 -8.50 16.27
CA GLY A 224 -5.29 -8.27 16.83
C GLY A 224 -5.63 -6.80 17.10
N THR A 225 -4.80 -5.85 16.65
CA THR A 225 -5.07 -4.42 16.69
C THR A 225 -5.28 -3.87 15.29
N VAL A 226 -6.35 -3.12 15.06
CA VAL A 226 -6.63 -2.36 13.84
C VAL A 226 -6.09 -0.95 14.00
N PHE A 227 -5.23 -0.52 13.09
CA PHE A 227 -4.74 0.85 13.01
C PHE A 227 -5.41 1.57 11.86
N VAL A 228 -5.94 2.78 12.09
CA VAL A 228 -6.64 3.55 11.06
C VAL A 228 -6.59 5.05 11.35
N GLY A 229 -6.40 5.85 10.30
CA GLY A 229 -6.45 7.31 10.36
C GLY A 229 -7.86 7.85 10.05
N SER A 230 -8.17 9.03 10.55
CA SER A 230 -9.43 9.73 10.28
C SER A 230 -9.20 11.20 9.92
N ILE A 231 -10.20 11.82 9.28
CA ILE A 231 -10.24 13.26 9.00
C ILE A 231 -10.33 14.06 10.31
N ASP A 232 -10.78 13.46 11.39
CA ASP A 232 -10.85 14.09 12.73
C ASP A 232 -9.49 14.35 13.37
N THR A 233 -8.40 14.22 12.62
CA THR A 233 -7.00 14.44 13.00
C THR A 233 -6.35 13.35 13.84
N ASN A 234 -7.00 12.18 13.98
CA ASN A 234 -6.49 11.11 14.82
C ASN A 234 -6.07 9.87 14.05
N LEU A 235 -5.02 9.21 14.57
CA LEU A 235 -4.71 7.81 14.32
C LEU A 235 -5.26 6.99 15.49
N TYR A 236 -6.07 6.01 15.19
CA TYR A 236 -6.69 5.11 16.17
C TYR A 236 -6.04 3.73 16.16
N ALA A 237 -5.94 3.12 17.34
CA ALA A 237 -5.75 1.70 17.52
C ALA A 237 -6.97 1.10 18.21
N VAL A 238 -7.53 0.06 17.59
CA VAL A 238 -8.79 -0.56 17.99
C VAL A 238 -8.58 -2.07 18.08
N ASP A 239 -9.08 -2.71 19.13
CA ASP A 239 -9.04 -4.17 19.25
C ASP A 239 -9.86 -4.81 18.12
N ALA A 240 -9.24 -5.65 17.31
CA ALA A 240 -9.84 -6.23 16.11
C ALA A 240 -11.03 -7.16 16.40
N ALA A 241 -11.08 -7.78 17.59
CA ALA A 241 -12.13 -8.71 17.96
C ALA A 241 -13.36 -8.04 18.59
N THR A 242 -13.17 -6.90 19.26
CA THR A 242 -14.23 -6.25 20.04
C THR A 242 -14.66 -4.89 19.55
N GLY A 243 -13.81 -4.20 18.77
CA GLY A 243 -14.03 -2.82 18.39
C GLY A 243 -13.76 -1.79 19.51
N ASP A 244 -13.14 -2.22 20.62
CA ASP A 244 -12.79 -1.31 21.73
C ASP A 244 -11.53 -0.51 21.38
N GLN A 245 -11.53 0.81 21.67
CA GLN A 245 -10.36 1.65 21.48
C GLN A 245 -9.25 1.23 22.46
N GLU A 246 -8.04 0.95 21.90
CA GLU A 246 -6.85 0.69 22.70
C GLU A 246 -6.10 1.98 23.04
N TRP A 247 -5.84 2.80 22.01
CA TRP A 247 -5.23 4.12 22.16
C TRP A 247 -5.59 5.03 20.99
N ILE A 248 -5.25 6.31 21.13
CA ILE A 248 -5.41 7.37 20.14
C ILE A 248 -4.14 8.21 20.10
N PHE A 249 -3.71 8.59 18.88
CA PHE A 249 -2.61 9.52 18.64
C PHE A 249 -3.14 10.71 17.84
N GLU A 250 -3.06 11.92 18.40
CA GLU A 250 -3.58 13.16 17.80
C GLU A 250 -2.50 13.83 16.96
N THR A 251 -2.81 14.13 15.69
CA THR A 251 -2.01 14.97 14.78
C THR A 251 -2.63 16.36 14.70
N ALA A 252 -1.99 17.30 13.98
CA ALA A 252 -2.54 18.66 13.88
C ALA A 252 -3.53 18.85 12.71
N ASP A 253 -3.66 17.86 11.80
CA ASP A 253 -4.60 17.86 10.67
C ASP A 253 -4.96 16.41 10.30
N SER A 254 -5.84 16.21 9.32
CA SER A 254 -6.41 14.94 8.91
C SER A 254 -5.36 13.85 8.62
N VAL A 255 -5.67 12.61 8.98
CA VAL A 255 -4.85 11.43 8.69
C VAL A 255 -5.51 10.62 7.58
N LEU A 256 -5.13 10.89 6.33
CA LEU A 256 -5.64 10.22 5.12
C LEU A 256 -4.73 9.08 4.65
N SER A 257 -3.45 9.15 4.99
CA SER A 257 -2.46 8.10 4.77
C SER A 257 -2.85 6.82 5.49
N SER A 258 -2.70 5.67 4.85
CA SER A 258 -2.94 4.38 5.51
C SER A 258 -1.71 3.95 6.30
N PRO A 259 -1.89 3.50 7.56
CA PRO A 259 -0.77 3.11 8.42
C PRO A 259 -0.02 1.89 7.87
N THR A 260 1.29 1.86 8.07
CA THR A 260 2.15 0.68 7.87
C THR A 260 2.82 0.32 9.18
N VAL A 261 2.79 -0.95 9.56
CA VAL A 261 3.37 -1.42 10.82
C VAL A 261 4.54 -2.35 10.54
N VAL A 262 5.72 -1.99 11.06
CA VAL A 262 6.94 -2.80 10.98
C VAL A 262 7.62 -2.79 12.34
N ASP A 263 8.05 -3.94 12.84
CA ASP A 263 8.81 -4.09 14.09
C ASP A 263 8.21 -3.33 15.30
N GLY A 264 6.86 -3.32 15.40
CA GLY A 264 6.16 -2.66 16.50
C GLY A 264 6.08 -1.13 16.40
N THR A 265 6.42 -0.56 15.25
CA THR A 265 6.28 0.87 14.93
C THR A 265 5.22 1.05 13.83
N VAL A 266 4.28 1.96 14.07
CA VAL A 266 3.30 2.43 13.10
C VAL A 266 3.87 3.66 12.40
N PHE A 267 3.98 3.60 11.08
CA PHE A 267 4.34 4.74 10.24
C PHE A 267 3.08 5.28 9.56
N VAL A 268 2.85 6.59 9.65
CA VAL A 268 1.66 7.23 9.06
C VAL A 268 1.95 8.69 8.68
N GLY A 269 1.44 9.12 7.53
CA GLY A 269 1.48 10.51 7.10
C GLY A 269 0.23 11.29 7.51
N SER A 270 0.35 12.59 7.70
CA SER A 270 -0.75 13.50 8.01
C SER A 270 -0.77 14.71 7.06
N ASN A 271 -1.94 15.33 6.97
CA ASN A 271 -2.12 16.60 6.26
C ASN A 271 -1.43 17.76 6.97
N ASP A 272 -0.99 17.59 8.22
CA ASP A 272 -0.18 18.55 8.97
C ASP A 272 1.28 18.61 8.53
N HIS A 273 1.60 17.96 7.41
CA HIS A 273 2.91 17.89 6.76
C HIS A 273 3.94 16.99 7.46
N HIS A 274 3.53 16.13 8.39
CA HIS A 274 4.44 15.24 9.10
C HIS A 274 4.24 13.77 8.72
N LEU A 275 5.36 13.06 8.64
CA LEU A 275 5.42 11.61 8.76
C LEU A 275 5.73 11.28 10.21
N TYR A 276 4.89 10.49 10.82
CA TYR A 276 5.00 10.03 12.20
C TYR A 276 5.45 8.58 12.29
N ALA A 277 6.29 8.27 13.27
CA ALA A 277 6.52 6.93 13.77
C ALA A 277 5.99 6.84 15.20
N VAL A 278 5.05 5.93 15.42
CA VAL A 278 4.33 5.77 16.67
C VAL A 278 4.51 4.34 17.17
N ASN A 279 4.72 4.16 18.47
CA ASN A 279 4.80 2.83 19.06
C ASN A 279 3.46 2.12 18.93
N ALA A 280 3.42 0.98 18.23
CA ALA A 280 2.18 0.25 17.93
C ALA A 280 1.41 -0.22 19.17
N LYS A 281 2.10 -0.44 20.30
CA LYS A 281 1.49 -0.93 21.54
C LYS A 281 0.98 0.17 22.44
N THR A 282 1.64 1.34 22.48
CA THR A 282 1.35 2.39 23.47
C THR A 282 0.76 3.65 22.87
N GLY A 283 0.88 3.87 21.56
CA GLY A 283 0.49 5.12 20.92
C GLY A 283 1.49 6.27 21.17
N ASP A 284 2.67 6.00 21.78
CA ASP A 284 3.66 7.03 22.03
C ASP A 284 4.42 7.39 20.74
N GLU A 285 4.60 8.68 20.47
CA GLU A 285 5.45 9.16 19.37
C GLU A 285 6.91 8.74 19.62
N GLN A 286 7.52 8.15 18.60
CA GLN A 286 8.95 7.84 18.59
C GLN A 286 9.73 8.94 17.89
N TRP A 287 9.25 9.37 16.73
CA TRP A 287 9.77 10.52 15.99
C TRP A 287 8.71 11.07 15.03
N ALA A 288 8.90 12.33 14.61
CA ALA A 288 8.15 12.98 13.56
C ALA A 288 9.10 13.72 12.62
N VAL A 289 8.80 13.71 11.32
CA VAL A 289 9.58 14.41 10.27
C VAL A 289 8.66 15.28 9.45
N GLU A 290 8.97 16.58 9.38
CA GLU A 290 8.22 17.57 8.60
C GLU A 290 8.65 17.50 7.13
N THR A 291 7.66 17.42 6.21
CA THR A 291 7.79 17.61 4.77
C THR A 291 7.34 19.01 4.37
N GLY A 292 7.51 19.39 3.09
CA GLY A 292 7.10 20.73 2.65
C GLY A 292 5.59 20.96 2.60
N GLU A 293 4.80 19.89 2.45
CA GLU A 293 3.33 19.91 2.33
C GLU A 293 2.75 18.57 2.84
N ALA A 294 1.41 18.42 2.78
CA ALA A 294 0.67 17.28 3.27
C ALA A 294 1.14 15.92 2.71
N ILE A 295 0.96 14.86 3.49
CA ILE A 295 1.28 13.49 3.12
C ILE A 295 0.00 12.65 2.99
N TYR A 296 -0.42 12.39 1.74
CA TYR A 296 -1.52 11.47 1.41
C TYR A 296 -1.02 10.06 1.10
N SER A 297 0.20 9.97 0.59
CA SER A 297 0.89 8.72 0.32
C SER A 297 0.97 7.86 1.58
N SER A 298 0.73 6.57 1.46
CA SER A 298 0.94 5.66 2.57
C SER A 298 2.41 5.23 2.61
N PRO A 299 3.05 5.21 3.79
CA PRO A 299 4.45 4.84 3.92
C PRO A 299 4.69 3.37 3.53
N THR A 300 5.84 3.11 2.94
CA THR A 300 6.35 1.77 2.65
C THR A 300 7.70 1.60 3.30
N VAL A 301 7.97 0.44 3.88
CA VAL A 301 9.24 0.13 4.55
C VAL A 301 9.97 -0.97 3.79
N ALA A 302 11.29 -0.82 3.60
CA ALA A 302 12.16 -1.87 3.12
C ALA A 302 13.55 -1.73 3.76
N ASP A 303 14.09 -2.81 4.31
CA ASP A 303 15.42 -2.86 4.96
C ASP A 303 15.67 -1.67 5.90
N GLY A 304 14.71 -1.34 6.77
CA GLY A 304 14.81 -0.26 7.75
C GLY A 304 14.79 1.16 7.17
N THR A 305 14.34 1.32 5.91
CA THR A 305 14.10 2.61 5.25
C THR A 305 12.62 2.78 4.98
N VAL A 306 12.05 3.93 5.38
CA VAL A 306 10.67 4.34 5.09
C VAL A 306 10.68 5.21 3.84
N PHE A 307 9.85 4.86 2.87
CA PHE A 307 9.61 5.61 1.65
C PHE A 307 8.22 6.22 1.70
N VAL A 308 8.08 7.51 1.37
CA VAL A 308 6.79 8.21 1.38
C VAL A 308 6.79 9.37 0.39
N GLY A 309 5.67 9.54 -0.33
CA GLY A 309 5.44 10.68 -1.21
C GLY A 309 4.75 11.83 -0.47
N SER A 310 4.97 13.07 -0.92
CA SER A 310 4.31 14.27 -0.40
C SER A 310 3.77 15.14 -1.54
N ILE A 311 2.78 15.98 -1.22
CA ILE A 311 2.24 16.98 -2.15
C ILE A 311 3.29 18.06 -2.50
N ASP A 312 4.37 18.18 -1.73
CA ASP A 312 5.49 19.06 -2.02
C ASP A 312 6.34 18.64 -3.22
N ASN A 313 5.88 17.63 -3.96
CA ASN A 313 6.49 17.05 -5.16
C ASN A 313 7.71 16.17 -4.88
N ASN A 314 7.92 15.73 -3.64
CA ASN A 314 9.05 14.90 -3.30
C ASN A 314 8.64 13.48 -2.91
N LEU A 315 9.52 12.53 -3.26
CA LEU A 315 9.59 11.21 -2.66
C LEU A 315 10.75 11.22 -1.65
N TYR A 316 10.44 10.90 -0.41
CA TYR A 316 11.39 10.84 0.71
C TYR A 316 11.78 9.40 1.01
N ALA A 317 13.05 9.20 1.37
CA ALA A 317 13.55 7.99 2.00
C ALA A 317 14.18 8.36 3.35
N LEU A 318 13.65 7.78 4.43
CA LEU A 318 14.00 8.10 5.80
C LEU A 318 14.42 6.84 6.55
N SER A 319 15.30 6.96 7.54
CA SER A 319 15.58 5.86 8.45
C SER A 319 14.34 5.52 9.28
N ALA A 320 13.90 4.26 9.25
CA ALA A 320 12.76 3.80 10.05
C ALA A 320 13.00 3.93 11.56
N GLU A 321 14.26 3.81 12.01
CA GLU A 321 14.65 3.91 13.42
C GLU A 321 14.66 5.34 13.94
N THR A 322 15.10 6.32 13.12
CA THR A 322 15.41 7.67 13.62
C THR A 322 14.66 8.80 12.92
N GLY A 323 14.01 8.53 11.78
CA GLY A 323 13.43 9.56 10.93
C GLY A 323 14.48 10.38 10.12
N GLU A 324 15.78 10.08 10.25
CA GLU A 324 16.82 10.82 9.53
C GLU A 324 16.67 10.62 8.02
N GLN A 325 16.63 11.75 7.26
CA GLN A 325 16.54 11.70 5.80
C GLN A 325 17.80 11.09 5.20
N GLN A 326 17.62 10.00 4.45
CA GLN A 326 18.70 9.34 3.71
C GLN A 326 18.88 9.95 2.33
N TRP A 327 17.76 10.14 1.63
CA TRP A 327 17.72 10.84 0.35
C TRP A 327 16.32 11.41 0.05
N VAL A 328 16.22 12.27 -0.92
CA VAL A 328 14.98 12.83 -1.44
C VAL A 328 15.09 13.00 -2.95
N VAL A 329 14.00 12.73 -3.67
CA VAL A 329 13.89 12.94 -5.11
C VAL A 329 12.72 13.87 -5.39
N GLU A 330 12.99 14.97 -6.10
CA GLU A 330 11.97 15.90 -6.58
C GLU A 330 11.38 15.37 -7.89
N THR A 331 10.07 15.12 -7.92
CA THR A 331 9.28 14.88 -9.13
C THR A 331 8.75 16.18 -9.70
N GLY A 332 8.08 16.13 -10.85
CA GLY A 332 7.55 17.37 -11.47
C GLY A 332 6.26 17.90 -10.84
N SER A 333 5.58 17.09 -9.99
CA SER A 333 4.33 17.46 -9.30
C SER A 333 4.10 16.56 -8.08
N ALA A 334 2.96 16.72 -7.41
CA ALA A 334 2.60 16.00 -6.18
C ALA A 334 2.70 14.47 -6.30
N VAL A 335 3.19 13.81 -5.25
CA VAL A 335 3.29 12.36 -5.12
C VAL A 335 2.19 11.86 -4.19
N PHE A 336 1.04 11.48 -4.78
CA PHE A 336 -0.11 10.90 -4.05
C PHE A 336 0.01 9.37 -3.91
N SER A 337 0.64 8.75 -4.90
CA SER A 337 0.87 7.31 -4.98
C SER A 337 1.69 6.82 -3.79
N SER A 338 1.35 5.67 -3.23
CA SER A 338 2.19 5.00 -2.24
C SER A 338 3.32 4.26 -2.94
N PRO A 339 4.58 4.40 -2.48
CA PRO A 339 5.71 3.70 -3.08
C PRO A 339 5.61 2.19 -2.90
N THR A 340 6.11 1.43 -3.88
CA THR A 340 6.33 -0.02 -3.76
C THR A 340 7.81 -0.30 -4.01
N VAL A 341 8.43 -1.09 -3.14
CA VAL A 341 9.84 -1.47 -3.27
C VAL A 341 9.95 -2.93 -3.63
N VAL A 342 10.65 -3.24 -4.72
CA VAL A 342 10.94 -4.63 -5.13
C VAL A 342 12.40 -4.71 -5.57
N ASP A 343 13.15 -5.64 -4.96
CA ASP A 343 14.54 -5.95 -5.30
C ASP A 343 15.42 -4.70 -5.46
N GLY A 344 15.32 -3.77 -4.50
CA GLY A 344 16.11 -2.55 -4.47
C GLY A 344 15.67 -1.44 -5.40
N THR A 345 14.49 -1.56 -6.03
CA THR A 345 13.89 -0.52 -6.88
C THR A 345 12.60 0.00 -6.24
N VAL A 346 12.47 1.32 -6.12
CA VAL A 346 11.22 2.00 -5.71
C VAL A 346 10.43 2.35 -6.96
N PHE A 347 9.19 1.89 -7.02
CA PHE A 347 8.20 2.28 -8.02
C PHE A 347 7.21 3.24 -7.40
N VAL A 348 6.96 4.38 -8.05
CA VAL A 348 6.02 5.40 -7.54
C VAL A 348 5.43 6.22 -8.68
N GLY A 349 4.13 6.51 -8.59
CA GLY A 349 3.44 7.42 -9.51
C GLY A 349 3.48 8.87 -9.03
N SER A 350 3.46 9.81 -9.96
CA SER A 350 3.38 11.23 -9.67
C SER A 350 2.27 11.91 -10.48
N ALA A 351 1.81 13.04 -10.00
CA ALA A 351 0.87 13.91 -10.72
C ALA A 351 1.53 14.69 -11.87
N ASP A 352 2.81 14.46 -12.14
CA ASP A 352 3.54 14.99 -13.29
C ASP A 352 3.46 14.11 -14.54
N ASP A 353 2.51 13.17 -14.54
CA ASP A 353 2.21 12.27 -15.64
C ASP A 353 3.23 11.12 -15.81
N ASN A 354 4.03 10.79 -14.76
CA ASN A 354 5.03 9.72 -14.82
C ASN A 354 4.87 8.68 -13.72
N LEU A 355 5.15 7.42 -14.11
CA LEU A 355 5.53 6.34 -13.21
C LEU A 355 7.06 6.27 -13.18
N TYR A 356 7.65 6.36 -12.01
CA TYR A 356 9.10 6.30 -11.80
C TYR A 356 9.56 4.97 -11.26
N ALA A 357 10.72 4.52 -11.73
CA ALA A 357 11.54 3.50 -11.08
C ALA A 357 12.85 4.13 -10.62
N LEU A 358 13.11 4.09 -9.32
CA LEU A 358 14.26 4.72 -8.69
C LEU A 358 15.08 3.69 -7.92
N ALA A 359 16.38 3.86 -7.86
CA ALA A 359 17.23 3.04 -6.99
C ALA A 359 16.88 3.29 -5.52
N ALA A 360 16.43 2.27 -4.80
CA ALA A 360 15.97 2.39 -3.41
C ALA A 360 17.10 2.77 -2.45
N GLY A 361 18.34 2.36 -2.74
CA GLY A 361 19.47 2.48 -1.83
C GLY A 361 19.53 1.37 -0.78
N VAL A 362 18.60 0.42 -0.84
CA VAL A 362 18.52 -0.83 -0.06
C VAL A 362 18.40 -1.99 -1.02
N GLU A 363 18.71 -3.23 -0.59
CA GLU A 363 18.66 -4.40 -1.48
C GLU A 363 17.33 -5.17 -1.39
N GLY A 364 16.52 -4.88 -0.35
CA GLY A 364 15.27 -5.58 -0.05
C GLY A 364 14.08 -5.14 -0.87
N SER A 365 12.94 -5.70 -0.48
CA SER A 365 11.62 -5.35 -1.01
C SER A 365 10.75 -4.85 0.13
N SER A 366 9.61 -4.25 -0.20
CA SER A 366 8.60 -3.80 0.77
C SER A 366 8.29 -4.88 1.80
N GLU A 367 8.22 -4.50 3.07
CA GLU A 367 7.96 -5.36 4.23
C GLU A 367 6.90 -4.73 5.14
N GLY A 368 6.41 -5.53 6.10
CA GLY A 368 5.45 -5.10 7.10
C GLY A 368 4.01 -5.36 6.73
N SER A 369 3.12 -4.86 7.57
CA SER A 369 1.70 -5.18 7.59
C SER A 369 0.98 -4.99 6.26
N ARG A 370 1.28 -3.94 5.51
CA ARG A 370 0.61 -3.68 4.23
C ARG A 370 0.96 -4.70 3.15
N VAL A 371 2.20 -5.21 3.18
CA VAL A 371 2.64 -6.30 2.30
C VAL A 371 2.03 -7.62 2.76
N ASP A 372 2.10 -7.89 4.08
CA ASP A 372 1.58 -9.13 4.68
C ASP A 372 0.06 -9.26 4.51
N LEU A 373 -0.66 -8.13 4.54
CA LEU A 373 -2.12 -8.07 4.34
C LEU A 373 -2.53 -7.93 2.87
N GLY A 374 -1.56 -7.84 1.99
CA GLY A 374 -1.82 -7.71 0.58
C GLY A 374 -2.46 -6.39 0.14
N THR A 375 -2.33 -5.34 0.92
CA THR A 375 -2.87 -4.00 0.62
C THR A 375 -1.86 -3.06 -0.05
N LEU A 376 -0.63 -3.53 -0.25
CA LEU A 376 0.43 -2.82 -0.96
C LEU A 376 1.17 -3.79 -1.88
N GLY A 377 1.12 -3.56 -3.19
CA GLY A 377 1.97 -4.20 -4.18
C GLY A 377 2.07 -5.72 -4.05
N HIS A 378 0.98 -6.45 -4.29
CA HIS A 378 0.99 -7.91 -4.18
C HIS A 378 2.04 -8.56 -5.08
N ARG A 379 2.91 -9.38 -4.48
CA ARG A 379 3.60 -10.45 -5.20
C ARG A 379 2.62 -11.60 -5.39
N GLY A 380 2.37 -12.04 -6.62
CA GLY A 380 1.63 -13.27 -6.92
C GLY A 380 2.15 -14.44 -6.08
N ASP A 381 1.25 -15.33 -5.67
CA ASP A 381 1.42 -16.56 -4.86
C ASP A 381 1.32 -16.42 -3.33
N TRP A 382 0.60 -15.44 -2.81
CA TRP A 382 0.22 -15.46 -1.40
C TRP A 382 -0.95 -16.43 -1.19
N GLN A 383 -0.61 -17.69 -0.91
CA GLN A 383 -1.50 -18.52 -0.12
C GLN A 383 -1.39 -18.00 1.31
N TYR A 384 -2.49 -17.51 1.89
CA TYR A 384 -2.61 -17.20 3.31
C TYR A 384 -2.47 -18.50 4.13
N ALA A 385 -1.29 -19.10 4.11
CA ALA A 385 -0.92 -20.21 4.94
C ALA A 385 -0.31 -19.61 6.22
N ASP A 386 -1.15 -19.59 7.26
CA ASP A 386 -0.74 -19.36 8.64
C ASP A 386 -0.13 -17.97 8.92
N GLN A 387 -1.00 -16.96 9.12
CA GLN A 387 -0.61 -15.63 9.56
C GLN A 387 -0.10 -15.66 11.01
N SER A 388 1.02 -16.29 11.26
CA SER A 388 1.83 -15.96 12.43
C SER A 388 2.82 -14.90 12.02
N ILE A 389 2.45 -13.62 12.11
CA ILE A 389 3.40 -12.52 12.05
C ILE A 389 4.35 -12.72 13.22
N THR A 390 5.49 -13.36 12.96
CA THR A 390 6.52 -13.56 13.97
C THR A 390 7.29 -12.25 14.10
N TYR A 391 6.91 -11.43 15.11
CA TYR A 391 7.85 -10.44 15.62
C TYR A 391 9.14 -11.15 15.99
N ARG A 392 10.26 -10.66 15.46
CA ARG A 392 11.57 -11.00 16.00
C ARG A 392 11.58 -10.46 17.44
N ALA A 393 11.31 -11.34 18.42
CA ALA A 393 11.45 -10.97 19.81
C ALA A 393 12.88 -10.43 19.98
N GLU A 394 13.00 -9.18 20.39
CA GLU A 394 14.26 -8.66 20.88
C GLU A 394 14.76 -9.65 21.91
N SER A 395 15.96 -10.18 21.72
CA SER A 395 16.64 -10.98 22.71
C SER A 395 16.88 -10.07 23.92
N GLU A 396 16.02 -10.19 24.93
CA GLU A 396 16.32 -9.63 26.24
C GLU A 396 17.72 -10.08 26.63
N GLY A 397 18.62 -9.10 26.74
CA GLY A 397 19.99 -9.33 27.18
C GLY A 397 19.95 -10.09 28.49
N THR A 398 20.34 -11.34 28.45
CA THR A 398 20.55 -12.13 29.68
C THR A 398 21.73 -11.54 30.41
N ASP A 399 21.45 -10.66 31.36
CA ASP A 399 22.36 -10.40 32.45
C ASP A 399 22.55 -11.71 33.21
N SER A 400 23.72 -12.27 33.06
CA SER A 400 24.17 -13.50 33.70
C SER A 400 24.23 -13.34 35.21
N VAL A 401 23.28 -14.00 35.90
CA VAL A 401 23.46 -14.32 37.32
C VAL A 401 24.08 -15.72 37.41
N PRO A 402 25.20 -15.92 38.06
CA PRO A 402 25.86 -17.22 38.15
C PRO A 402 25.27 -18.07 39.29
N GLY A 403 24.93 -19.32 38.94
CA GLY A 403 24.84 -20.42 39.87
C GLY A 403 23.47 -21.13 39.94
N PHE A 404 23.40 -22.33 39.34
CA PHE A 404 23.04 -23.63 39.90
C PHE A 404 22.64 -24.63 38.80
N GLY A 405 23.34 -25.67 38.78
CA GLY A 405 23.24 -27.07 38.46
C GLY A 405 22.20 -27.63 37.49
N ALA A 406 22.76 -28.52 36.68
CA ALA A 406 22.21 -29.43 35.69
C ALA A 406 20.85 -30.14 36.03
N GLY A 407 20.04 -30.39 34.99
CA GLY A 407 18.96 -31.38 35.03
C GLY A 407 18.07 -31.39 33.82
N SER A 408 18.37 -32.30 32.88
CA SER A 408 17.44 -33.10 32.06
C SER A 408 16.31 -32.40 31.23
N GLY A 409 16.40 -32.63 29.90
CA GLY A 409 15.45 -32.27 28.90
C GLY A 409 13.99 -32.76 29.09
N ILE A 410 13.08 -32.00 28.52
CA ILE A 410 11.80 -32.50 28.00
C ILE A 410 11.44 -31.60 26.81
N THR A 411 11.33 -32.24 25.64
CA THR A 411 10.69 -31.73 24.45
C THR A 411 9.19 -31.67 24.74
N ALA A 412 8.60 -30.47 24.71
CA ALA A 412 7.13 -30.33 24.72
C ALA A 412 6.69 -29.65 23.43
N ILE A 413 6.15 -30.44 22.52
CA ILE A 413 5.31 -30.02 21.42
C ILE A 413 3.97 -29.66 22.06
N GLY A 414 3.64 -28.38 22.12
CA GLY A 414 2.35 -27.89 22.62
C GLY A 414 1.48 -27.40 21.49
N ALA A 415 0.67 -28.29 20.92
CA ALA A 415 -0.48 -27.89 20.13
C ALA A 415 -1.57 -27.38 21.08
N THR A 416 -1.85 -26.09 21.07
CA THR A 416 -3.01 -25.52 21.77
C THR A 416 -4.16 -25.38 20.77
N GLY A 417 -5.03 -26.43 20.75
CA GLY A 417 -6.30 -26.34 20.08
C GLY A 417 -7.27 -25.45 20.87
N TYR A 418 -7.84 -24.44 20.22
CA TYR A 418 -8.95 -23.68 20.74
C TYR A 418 -10.24 -24.50 20.60
N LEU A 419 -10.81 -24.87 21.74
CA LEU A 419 -12.12 -25.51 21.84
C LEU A 419 -13.23 -24.46 21.67
N LEU A 420 -13.95 -24.53 20.54
CA LEU A 420 -15.26 -23.92 20.34
C LEU A 420 -16.23 -24.31 21.44
N LYS A 421 -16.59 -23.40 22.32
CA LYS A 421 -17.74 -23.54 23.22
C LYS A 421 -19.03 -23.21 22.47
N ARG A 422 -19.69 -24.24 21.90
CA ARG A 422 -21.10 -24.14 21.51
C ARG A 422 -21.95 -23.92 22.77
N ARG A 423 -22.61 -22.78 22.85
CA ARG A 423 -23.66 -22.48 23.82
C ARG A 423 -24.97 -23.12 23.31
N VAL A 424 -25.33 -24.28 23.86
CA VAL A 424 -26.66 -24.88 23.69
C VAL A 424 -27.63 -24.04 24.53
N LYS A 425 -28.59 -23.37 23.90
CA LYS A 425 -29.79 -22.85 24.59
C LYS A 425 -30.66 -24.03 24.94
N HIS A 426 -30.88 -24.25 26.23
CA HIS A 426 -31.97 -25.07 26.74
C HIS A 426 -33.21 -24.17 26.82
N ASP A 427 -34.23 -24.53 26.02
CA ASP A 427 -35.61 -24.13 26.26
C ASP A 427 -36.15 -25.00 27.41
N SER A 428 -36.71 -24.37 28.39
CA SER A 428 -37.61 -25.04 29.35
C SER A 428 -38.65 -24.06 29.85
N GLU A 429 -39.87 -24.37 29.44
CA GLU A 429 -41.20 -24.01 30.01
C GLU A 429 -41.54 -22.50 30.15
#